data_313c05fe39ceba0a0acc0e2c20afb30b
#
_entry.id   313c05fe39ceba0a0acc0e2c20afb30b
#
_cell.length_a   1.000
_cell.length_b   1.000
_cell.length_c   1.000
_cell.angle_alpha   90.00
_cell.angle_beta   90.00
_cell.angle_gamma   90.00
#
_symmetry.space_group_name_H-M   'P 1'
#
loop_
_entity.id
_entity.type
_entity.pdbx_description
1 polymer ?
#
loop_
_entity_poly.entity_id
_entity_poly.type
_entity_poly.pdbx_seq_one_letter_code
_entity_poly.pdbx_strand_id
1 'polypeptide(L)'
;MDFYRDVLGMDFQLAIAEDKVPSTGAPDPYMHVFLDCGGGNVLAFFELPNSPAMDRDRATPEWVQHIAFKVDSEDDLLAAKARLEARGLDVVGPVHHGVFKSIYFFDLNGHRLELAWQFGTPDQMGRLKAVADDMLEEWSRTRRAPRHAAWLHEEAAQG
;
A
#
# COMPACT_ATOMS: atom_id res chain seq x y z
N MET A 1 4.86 4.09 -16.10
CA MET A 1 4.19 5.39 -15.82
C MET A 1 2.68 5.24 -15.93
N ASP A 2 2.16 4.71 -17.04
CA ASP A 2 0.72 4.66 -17.35
C ASP A 2 -0.12 3.94 -16.27
N PHE A 3 0.42 2.88 -15.66
CA PHE A 3 -0.26 2.18 -14.57
C PHE A 3 -0.60 3.12 -13.38
N TYR A 4 0.39 3.87 -12.89
CA TYR A 4 0.19 4.75 -11.73
C TYR A 4 -0.64 6.00 -12.07
N ARG A 5 -0.47 6.55 -13.27
CA ARG A 5 -1.20 7.73 -13.74
C ARG A 5 -2.62 7.41 -14.18
N ASP A 6 -2.78 6.44 -15.08
CA ASP A 6 -4.05 6.21 -15.77
C ASP A 6 -4.95 5.22 -15.03
N VAL A 7 -4.36 4.30 -14.23
CA VAL A 7 -5.13 3.31 -13.46
C VAL A 7 -5.37 3.78 -12.04
N LEU A 8 -4.31 4.23 -11.35
CA LEU A 8 -4.40 4.68 -9.96
C LEU A 8 -4.74 6.17 -9.83
N GLY A 9 -4.63 6.94 -10.92
CA GLY A 9 -5.00 8.36 -10.94
C GLY A 9 -3.98 9.28 -10.24
N MET A 10 -2.73 8.82 -10.09
CA MET A 10 -1.67 9.62 -9.47
C MET A 10 -1.18 10.72 -10.42
N ASP A 11 -1.05 11.94 -9.92
CA ASP A 11 -0.54 13.05 -10.71
C ASP A 11 0.99 12.99 -10.82
N PHE A 12 1.49 13.17 -12.07
CA PHE A 12 2.92 13.18 -12.33
C PHE A 12 3.52 14.55 -12.00
N GLN A 13 4.29 14.63 -10.92
CA GLN A 13 4.81 15.89 -10.40
C GLN A 13 6.05 16.39 -11.14
N LEU A 14 7.07 15.54 -11.26
CA LEU A 14 8.33 15.90 -11.90
C LEU A 14 9.20 14.67 -12.22
N ALA A 15 10.23 14.87 -13.04
CA ALA A 15 11.29 13.89 -13.26
C ALA A 15 12.67 14.57 -13.20
N ILE A 16 13.67 13.78 -12.76
CA ILE A 16 15.08 14.16 -12.74
C ILE A 16 15.86 13.05 -13.44
N ALA A 17 16.77 13.42 -14.33
CA ALA A 17 17.64 12.46 -15.01
C ALA A 17 19.11 12.90 -14.88
N GLU A 18 19.99 11.94 -14.63
CA GLU A 18 21.43 12.16 -14.49
C GLU A 18 22.21 11.01 -15.15
N ASP A 19 23.39 11.29 -15.65
CA ASP A 19 24.30 10.27 -16.20
C ASP A 19 25.22 9.65 -15.15
N LYS A 20 25.23 10.21 -13.93
CA LYS A 20 26.04 9.75 -12.81
C LYS A 20 25.24 9.78 -11.52
N VAL A 21 25.49 8.80 -10.68
CA VAL A 21 24.90 8.74 -9.32
C VAL A 21 25.52 9.85 -8.46
N PRO A 22 24.78 10.86 -7.99
CA PRO A 22 25.34 12.01 -7.27
C PRO A 22 26.08 11.64 -5.98
N SER A 23 25.61 10.61 -5.28
CA SER A 23 26.18 10.17 -4.00
C SER A 23 27.50 9.39 -4.13
N THR A 24 27.76 8.77 -5.29
CA THR A 24 28.92 7.88 -5.50
C THR A 24 29.83 8.36 -6.63
N GLY A 25 29.32 9.20 -7.54
CA GLY A 25 30.01 9.60 -8.77
C GLY A 25 30.09 8.49 -9.84
N ALA A 26 29.47 7.33 -9.59
CA ALA A 26 29.47 6.21 -10.54
C ALA A 26 28.75 6.57 -11.84
N PRO A 27 29.28 6.18 -13.01
CA PRO A 27 28.63 6.40 -14.31
C PRO A 27 27.49 5.38 -14.50
N ASP A 28 26.31 5.70 -13.98
CA ASP A 28 25.11 4.89 -14.10
C ASP A 28 23.92 5.82 -14.37
N PRO A 29 23.49 5.97 -15.65
CA PRO A 29 22.38 6.84 -16.00
C PRO A 29 21.08 6.34 -15.40
N TYR A 30 20.27 7.28 -14.92
CA TYR A 30 18.95 6.97 -14.38
C TYR A 30 17.91 8.04 -14.71
N MET A 31 16.66 7.63 -14.70
CA MET A 31 15.50 8.52 -14.63
C MET A 31 14.81 8.32 -13.29
N HIS A 32 14.61 9.40 -12.55
CA HIS A 32 13.90 9.42 -11.28
C HIS A 32 12.58 10.18 -11.47
N VAL A 33 11.44 9.49 -11.32
CA VAL A 33 10.09 10.04 -11.52
C VAL A 33 9.36 10.13 -10.20
N PHE A 34 8.52 11.16 -10.06
CA PHE A 34 7.81 11.49 -8.82
C PHE A 34 6.33 11.66 -9.09
N LEU A 35 5.50 10.96 -8.33
CA LEU A 35 4.05 10.92 -8.44
C LEU A 35 3.43 11.37 -7.12
N ASP A 36 2.41 12.23 -7.18
CA ASP A 36 1.61 12.56 -6.00
C ASP A 36 0.72 11.36 -5.63
N CYS A 37 0.91 10.84 -4.44
CA CYS A 37 0.07 9.77 -3.90
C CYS A 37 -0.92 10.24 -2.81
N GLY A 38 -1.13 11.55 -2.72
CA GLY A 38 -2.08 12.18 -1.82
C GLY A 38 -1.52 12.54 -0.44
N GLY A 39 -2.20 13.46 0.24
CA GLY A 39 -1.84 13.88 1.59
C GLY A 39 -0.46 14.53 1.73
N GLY A 40 0.09 15.07 0.65
CA GLY A 40 1.45 15.65 0.62
C GLY A 40 2.57 14.60 0.51
N ASN A 41 2.25 13.34 0.24
CA ASN A 41 3.22 12.29 0.05
C ASN A 41 3.55 12.09 -1.42
N VAL A 42 4.76 11.64 -1.69
CA VAL A 42 5.28 11.38 -3.03
C VAL A 42 5.74 9.94 -3.14
N LEU A 43 5.28 9.25 -4.19
CA LEU A 43 5.80 7.96 -4.60
C LEU A 43 6.82 8.17 -5.72
N ALA A 44 8.04 7.68 -5.54
CA ALA A 44 9.11 7.88 -6.50
C ALA A 44 9.67 6.56 -7.02
N PHE A 45 10.03 6.53 -8.31
CA PHE A 45 10.63 5.37 -8.98
C PHE A 45 11.88 5.76 -9.72
N PHE A 46 12.82 4.83 -9.74
CA PHE A 46 13.98 4.89 -10.62
C PHE A 46 13.82 3.95 -11.84
N GLU A 47 14.18 4.43 -12.99
CA GLU A 47 14.51 3.60 -14.14
C GLU A 47 16.03 3.56 -14.29
N LEU A 48 16.60 2.35 -14.29
CA LEU A 48 18.03 2.07 -14.39
C LEU A 48 18.26 1.20 -15.64
N PRO A 49 18.54 1.80 -16.81
CA PRO A 49 18.58 1.07 -18.08
C PRO A 49 19.69 0.00 -18.15
N ASN A 50 20.74 0.16 -17.36
CA ASN A 50 21.88 -0.77 -17.34
C ASN A 50 21.79 -1.81 -16.19
N SER A 51 20.77 -1.74 -15.34
CA SER A 51 20.58 -2.67 -14.25
C SER A 51 19.69 -3.86 -14.67
N PRO A 52 19.86 -5.04 -14.05
CA PRO A 52 18.92 -6.14 -14.24
C PRO A 52 17.52 -5.75 -13.77
N ALA A 53 16.51 -6.47 -14.26
CA ALA A 53 15.14 -6.31 -13.75
C ALA A 53 15.10 -6.49 -12.23
N MET A 54 14.24 -5.73 -11.57
CA MET A 54 14.03 -5.84 -10.13
C MET A 54 13.56 -7.26 -9.78
N ASP A 55 14.13 -7.85 -8.73
CA ASP A 55 13.64 -9.11 -8.15
C ASP A 55 12.98 -8.83 -6.80
N ARG A 56 12.00 -9.67 -6.46
CA ARG A 56 11.27 -9.63 -5.20
C ARG A 56 11.90 -10.61 -4.21
N ASP A 57 11.89 -10.26 -2.92
CA ASP A 57 12.23 -11.22 -1.87
C ASP A 57 11.25 -12.41 -1.89
N ARG A 58 11.75 -13.57 -2.30
CA ARG A 58 10.97 -14.81 -2.41
C ARG A 58 10.85 -15.57 -1.09
N ALA A 59 11.62 -15.17 -0.07
CA ALA A 59 11.57 -15.76 1.26
C ALA A 59 10.44 -15.18 2.12
N THR A 60 10.00 -13.97 1.80
CA THR A 60 8.87 -13.32 2.47
C THR A 60 7.55 -13.69 1.78
N PRO A 61 6.52 -14.13 2.50
CA PRO A 61 5.20 -14.38 1.93
C PRO A 61 4.64 -13.14 1.21
N GLU A 62 3.99 -13.35 0.07
CA GLU A 62 3.52 -12.26 -0.82
C GLU A 62 2.62 -11.23 -0.14
N TRP A 63 1.86 -11.65 0.87
CA TRP A 63 0.92 -10.78 1.58
C TRP A 63 1.58 -9.83 2.59
N VAL A 64 2.89 -10.03 2.92
CA VAL A 64 3.57 -9.25 3.98
C VAL A 64 4.01 -7.87 3.49
N GLN A 65 4.76 -7.84 2.37
CA GLN A 65 5.32 -6.58 1.86
C GLN A 65 4.35 -5.94 0.88
N HIS A 66 3.78 -4.80 1.24
CA HIS A 66 2.92 -4.02 0.36
C HIS A 66 2.92 -2.53 0.73
N ILE A 67 2.46 -1.71 -0.18
CA ILE A 67 2.26 -0.27 0.00
C ILE A 67 0.76 -0.01 -0.02
N ALA A 68 0.23 0.59 1.04
CA ALA A 68 -1.17 0.95 1.14
C ALA A 68 -1.40 2.43 0.85
N PHE A 69 -2.39 2.71 0.00
CA PHE A 69 -2.86 4.06 -0.29
C PHE A 69 -4.31 4.20 0.20
N LYS A 70 -4.60 5.35 0.80
CA LYS A 70 -5.95 5.67 1.24
C LYS A 70 -6.83 6.04 0.04
N VAL A 71 -8.09 5.57 0.07
CA VAL A 71 -9.19 6.11 -0.74
C VAL A 71 -10.24 6.72 0.18
N ASP A 72 -11.04 7.68 -0.35
CA ASP A 72 -11.92 8.49 0.48
C ASP A 72 -13.28 7.85 0.75
N SER A 73 -13.71 6.90 -0.10
CA SER A 73 -15.02 6.23 0.04
C SER A 73 -14.97 4.75 -0.39
N GLU A 74 -16.01 4.00 -0.02
CA GLU A 74 -16.23 2.64 -0.52
C GLU A 74 -16.49 2.64 -2.03
N ASP A 75 -17.19 3.63 -2.54
CA ASP A 75 -17.45 3.77 -3.97
C ASP A 75 -16.14 3.96 -4.76
N ASP A 76 -15.20 4.76 -4.24
CA ASP A 76 -13.86 4.91 -4.85
C ASP A 76 -13.09 3.61 -4.84
N LEU A 77 -13.16 2.86 -3.74
CA LEU A 77 -12.52 1.53 -3.62
C LEU A 77 -13.06 0.56 -4.68
N LEU A 78 -14.39 0.48 -4.81
CA LEU A 78 -15.06 -0.41 -5.77
C LEU A 78 -14.83 0.04 -7.22
N ALA A 79 -14.83 1.34 -7.48
CA ALA A 79 -14.51 1.89 -8.79
C ALA A 79 -13.05 1.59 -9.19
N ALA A 80 -12.12 1.69 -8.24
CA ALA A 80 -10.74 1.30 -8.46
C ALA A 80 -10.61 -0.19 -8.77
N LYS A 81 -11.28 -1.05 -8.01
CA LYS A 81 -11.34 -2.49 -8.26
C LYS A 81 -11.80 -2.77 -9.69
N ALA A 82 -12.93 -2.21 -10.10
CA ALA A 82 -13.47 -2.41 -11.44
C ALA A 82 -12.51 -1.94 -12.55
N ARG A 83 -11.80 -0.80 -12.34
CA ARG A 83 -10.79 -0.32 -13.32
C ARG A 83 -9.60 -1.27 -13.45
N LEU A 84 -9.14 -1.85 -12.34
CA LEU A 84 -8.03 -2.80 -12.32
C LEU A 84 -8.40 -4.10 -13.01
N GLU A 85 -9.57 -4.68 -12.68
CA GLU A 85 -10.09 -5.91 -13.28
C GLU A 85 -10.36 -5.75 -14.78
N ALA A 86 -10.88 -4.59 -15.21
CA ALA A 86 -11.09 -4.29 -16.63
C ALA A 86 -9.78 -4.24 -17.44
N ARG A 87 -8.63 -4.10 -16.77
CA ARG A 87 -7.29 -4.17 -17.37
C ARG A 87 -6.61 -5.53 -17.20
N GLY A 88 -7.36 -6.52 -16.74
CA GLY A 88 -6.91 -7.90 -16.62
C GLY A 88 -6.03 -8.18 -15.40
N LEU A 89 -6.05 -7.29 -14.37
CA LEU A 89 -5.33 -7.56 -13.14
C LEU A 89 -6.19 -8.42 -12.19
N ASP A 90 -5.52 -9.33 -11.51
CA ASP A 90 -6.13 -10.06 -10.39
C ASP A 90 -6.22 -9.14 -9.17
N VAL A 91 -7.43 -8.97 -8.63
CA VAL A 91 -7.69 -8.12 -7.47
C VAL A 91 -8.35 -8.91 -6.36
N VAL A 92 -7.67 -9.00 -5.21
CA VAL A 92 -8.20 -9.63 -4.01
C VAL A 92 -9.02 -8.62 -3.20
N GLY A 93 -10.18 -9.01 -2.74
CA GLY A 93 -11.05 -8.18 -1.90
C GLY A 93 -12.32 -7.68 -2.61
N PRO A 94 -13.10 -6.80 -1.94
CA PRO A 94 -12.77 -6.12 -0.67
C PRO A 94 -12.63 -7.07 0.51
N VAL A 95 -11.55 -6.90 1.28
CA VAL A 95 -11.30 -7.60 2.54
C VAL A 95 -11.66 -6.66 3.69
N HIS A 96 -12.45 -7.14 4.65
CA HIS A 96 -12.88 -6.37 5.81
C HIS A 96 -11.92 -6.57 6.98
N HIS A 97 -11.34 -5.48 7.50
CA HIS A 97 -10.39 -5.47 8.61
C HIS A 97 -10.95 -4.81 9.88
N GLY A 98 -12.26 -4.79 10.04
CA GLY A 98 -12.93 -4.21 11.22
C GLY A 98 -13.20 -2.72 11.07
N VAL A 99 -12.20 -1.90 10.82
CA VAL A 99 -12.30 -0.42 10.68
C VAL A 99 -11.92 0.10 9.31
N PHE A 100 -11.47 -0.76 8.41
CA PHE A 100 -11.22 -0.45 7.01
C PHE A 100 -11.50 -1.65 6.11
N LYS A 101 -11.80 -1.37 4.85
CA LYS A 101 -11.91 -2.36 3.76
C LYS A 101 -10.81 -2.11 2.77
N SER A 102 -10.23 -3.19 2.22
CA SER A 102 -9.08 -3.10 1.33
C SER A 102 -9.21 -4.00 0.12
N ILE A 103 -8.62 -3.56 -0.99
CA ILE A 103 -8.34 -4.40 -2.15
C ILE A 103 -6.83 -4.49 -2.33
N TYR A 104 -6.37 -5.64 -2.84
CA TYR A 104 -4.96 -5.94 -3.05
C TYR A 104 -4.72 -6.40 -4.48
N PHE A 105 -3.64 -5.93 -5.08
CA PHE A 105 -3.23 -6.26 -6.44
C PHE A 105 -1.72 -6.07 -6.60
N PHE A 106 -1.17 -6.46 -7.74
CA PHE A 106 0.24 -6.24 -8.06
C PHE A 106 0.39 -5.21 -9.17
N ASP A 107 1.42 -4.38 -9.06
CA ASP A 107 1.84 -3.54 -10.17
C ASP A 107 2.63 -4.34 -11.21
N LEU A 108 3.02 -3.67 -12.32
CA LEU A 108 3.74 -4.32 -13.42
C LEU A 108 5.16 -4.77 -13.06
N ASN A 109 5.71 -4.29 -11.93
CA ASN A 109 7.02 -4.68 -11.41
C ASN A 109 6.92 -5.76 -10.32
N GLY A 110 5.70 -6.17 -9.94
CA GLY A 110 5.45 -7.15 -8.90
C GLY A 110 5.41 -6.58 -7.48
N HIS A 111 5.30 -5.26 -7.31
CA HIS A 111 4.98 -4.68 -6.00
C HIS A 111 3.52 -4.97 -5.65
N ARG A 112 3.30 -5.51 -4.46
CA ARG A 112 1.94 -5.60 -3.93
C ARG A 112 1.48 -4.24 -3.46
N LEU A 113 0.31 -3.84 -3.92
CA LEU A 113 -0.34 -2.60 -3.56
C LEU A 113 -1.66 -2.89 -2.86
N GLU A 114 -2.05 -1.96 -2.00
CA GLU A 114 -3.33 -1.95 -1.32
C GLU A 114 -4.01 -0.60 -1.55
N LEU A 115 -5.30 -0.62 -1.83
CA LEU A 115 -6.15 0.56 -1.63
C LEU A 115 -7.05 0.28 -0.44
N ALA A 116 -7.08 1.22 0.52
CA ALA A 116 -7.81 1.07 1.77
C ALA A 116 -8.77 2.23 2.02
N TRP A 117 -10.04 1.89 2.25
CA TRP A 117 -11.05 2.81 2.74
C TRP A 117 -11.26 2.61 4.23
N GLN A 118 -10.92 3.64 5.02
CA GLN A 118 -11.12 3.65 6.46
C GLN A 118 -12.51 4.21 6.79
N PHE A 119 -13.36 3.38 7.39
CA PHE A 119 -14.70 3.74 7.82
C PHE A 119 -14.87 3.70 9.35
N GLY A 120 -13.87 3.25 10.07
CA GLY A 120 -13.87 3.22 11.53
C GLY A 120 -14.16 4.58 12.13
N THR A 121 -15.09 4.62 13.11
CA THR A 121 -15.46 5.85 13.79
C THR A 121 -14.29 6.41 14.62
N PRO A 122 -14.29 7.72 14.95
CA PRO A 122 -13.29 8.29 15.84
C PRO A 122 -13.17 7.58 17.19
N ASP A 123 -14.29 7.08 17.74
CA ASP A 123 -14.31 6.30 18.99
C ASP A 123 -13.59 4.96 18.82
N GLN A 124 -13.90 4.20 17.77
CA GLN A 124 -13.23 2.94 17.47
C GLN A 124 -11.73 3.14 17.25
N MET A 125 -11.33 4.16 16.51
CA MET A 125 -9.92 4.49 16.29
C MET A 125 -9.22 4.91 17.58
N GLY A 126 -9.91 5.67 18.45
CA GLY A 126 -9.41 6.05 19.77
C GLY A 126 -9.20 4.83 20.69
N ARG A 127 -10.14 3.90 20.70
CA ARG A 127 -10.04 2.63 21.47
C ARG A 127 -8.87 1.78 20.99
N LEU A 128 -8.68 1.65 19.65
CA LEU A 128 -7.53 0.93 19.08
C LEU A 128 -6.20 1.59 19.46
N LYS A 129 -6.13 2.91 19.39
CA LYS A 129 -4.94 3.66 19.78
C LYS A 129 -4.61 3.48 21.26
N ALA A 130 -5.62 3.46 22.13
CA ALA A 130 -5.44 3.32 23.57
C ALA A 130 -4.82 1.98 24.00
N VAL A 131 -5.01 0.92 23.21
CA VAL A 131 -4.50 -0.43 23.52
C VAL A 131 -3.29 -0.83 22.66
N ALA A 132 -2.80 0.06 21.79
CA ALA A 132 -1.76 -0.28 20.81
C ALA A 132 -0.45 -0.75 21.45
N ASP A 133 0.00 -0.07 22.49
CA ASP A 133 1.25 -0.41 23.20
C ASP A 133 1.11 -1.74 23.96
N ASP A 134 0.00 -1.94 24.64
CA ASP A 134 -0.30 -3.19 25.36
C ASP A 134 -0.35 -4.39 24.40
N MET A 135 -0.89 -4.20 23.19
CA MET A 135 -0.91 -5.23 22.14
C MET A 135 0.50 -5.59 21.69
N LEU A 136 1.39 -4.62 21.50
CA LEU A 136 2.77 -4.86 21.12
C LEU A 136 3.56 -5.56 22.24
N GLU A 137 3.35 -5.17 23.48
CA GLU A 137 3.99 -5.80 24.64
C GLU A 137 3.56 -7.27 24.77
N GLU A 138 2.27 -7.54 24.74
CA GLU A 138 1.74 -8.90 24.83
C GLU A 138 2.21 -9.76 23.66
N TRP A 139 2.16 -9.27 22.43
CA TRP A 139 2.69 -9.97 21.25
C TRP A 139 4.18 -10.29 21.40
N SER A 140 4.99 -9.33 21.85
CA SER A 140 6.43 -9.50 22.01
C SER A 140 6.77 -10.62 23.00
N ARG A 141 5.95 -10.79 24.04
CA ARG A 141 6.11 -11.80 25.06
C ARG A 141 5.55 -13.17 24.66
N THR A 142 4.39 -13.20 23.99
CA THR A 142 3.61 -14.44 23.78
C THR A 142 3.69 -15.01 22.37
N ARG A 143 3.94 -14.16 21.38
CA ARG A 143 3.81 -14.48 19.94
C ARG A 143 2.43 -15.03 19.56
N ARG A 144 1.40 -14.65 20.30
CA ARG A 144 0.00 -14.99 20.06
C ARG A 144 -0.80 -13.71 19.89
N ALA A 145 -1.90 -13.77 19.13
CA ALA A 145 -2.78 -12.63 18.93
C ALA A 145 -3.32 -12.10 20.27
N PRO A 146 -2.99 -10.85 20.64
CA PRO A 146 -3.51 -10.22 21.84
C PRO A 146 -5.02 -10.00 21.75
N ARG A 147 -5.71 -9.97 22.89
CA ARG A 147 -7.18 -9.84 22.95
C ARG A 147 -7.69 -8.45 23.27
N HIS A 148 -6.80 -7.47 23.44
CA HIS A 148 -7.19 -6.09 23.82
C HIS A 148 -8.14 -5.41 22.82
N ALA A 149 -8.09 -5.83 21.54
CA ALA A 149 -8.97 -5.35 20.47
C ALA A 149 -9.93 -6.43 19.93
N ALA A 150 -10.25 -7.48 20.70
CA ALA A 150 -11.13 -8.58 20.25
C ALA A 150 -12.53 -8.11 19.83
N TRP A 151 -13.04 -7.05 20.47
CA TRP A 151 -14.30 -6.38 20.12
C TRP A 151 -14.41 -5.98 18.65
N LEU A 152 -13.29 -5.68 18.00
CA LEU A 152 -13.23 -5.30 16.59
C LEU A 152 -13.77 -6.42 15.67
N HIS A 153 -13.43 -7.66 15.99
CA HIS A 153 -13.87 -8.83 15.23
C HIS A 153 -15.32 -9.22 15.58
N GLU A 154 -15.73 -8.98 16.81
CA GLU A 154 -17.10 -9.24 17.27
C GLU A 154 -18.09 -8.26 16.65
N GLU A 155 -17.74 -6.98 16.56
CA GLU A 155 -18.54 -5.96 15.89
C GLU A 155 -18.62 -6.20 14.37
N ALA A 156 -17.52 -6.61 13.73
CA ALA A 156 -17.48 -6.91 12.30
C ALA A 156 -18.29 -8.16 11.91
N ALA A 157 -18.53 -9.08 12.81
CA ALA A 157 -19.34 -10.28 12.58
C ALA A 157 -20.87 -10.03 12.69
N GLN A 158 -21.28 -8.86 13.17
CA GLN A 158 -22.68 -8.48 13.38
C GLN A 158 -23.24 -7.51 12.34
N GLY A 159 -22.42 -7.00 11.42
CA GLY A 159 -22.78 -6.08 10.36
C GLY A 159 -22.59 -6.68 8.98
#